data_ec12b4bf8f6d7c6af6c5e46455662a66
#
_entry.id   ec12b4bf8f6d7c6af6c5e46455662a66
#
_cell.length_a   1.000
_cell.length_b   1.000
_cell.length_c   1.000
_cell.angle_alpha   90.00
_cell.angle_beta   90.00
_cell.angle_gamma   90.00
#
_symmetry.space_group_name_H-M   'P 1'
#
loop_
_entity.id
_entity.type
_entity.pdbx_description
1 polymer ?
#
loop_
_entity_poly.entity_id
_entity_poly.type
_entity_poly.pdbx_seq_one_letter_code
_entity_poly.pdbx_strand_id
1 'polypeptide(L)'
;VRYIRLDAVGYGAKEAGTSCFMTPKTFKLISRLREEGVKRGLEILIEVHSYYKKQVEIASKVDRVYDFALPPLLLHSLFTGHVEPVAHWTEIRPNNAVTVLDTHDGIGVIDIGSDQLDRSLKGLVPDEDVDNLVNTIHVNTHGESQAATGAAASNLDLYQVNSTYYSALGCNDQHYIAARAVQFFLPGVPQVYYVGALAGKNDMELLRKTNNGRDINRHYYSTAEIDENLKRPVVKALNALAKFRNELDAFDGTFS
;
A
#
# COMPACT_ATOMS: atom_id res chain seq x y z
N VAL A 1 22.82 4.12 2.29
CA VAL A 1 21.50 3.70 2.81
C VAL A 1 21.00 4.81 3.70
N ARG A 2 19.74 5.25 3.50
CA ARG A 2 19.11 6.30 4.33
C ARG A 2 18.01 5.73 5.23
N TYR A 3 17.33 4.71 4.77
CA TYR A 3 16.22 4.08 5.48
C TYR A 3 16.51 2.61 5.78
N ILE A 4 16.08 2.14 6.95
CA ILE A 4 16.00 0.72 7.30
C ILE A 4 14.53 0.38 7.47
N ARG A 5 14.01 -0.55 6.65
CA ARG A 5 12.65 -1.07 6.78
C ARG A 5 12.63 -2.22 7.79
N LEU A 6 11.75 -2.12 8.78
CA LEU A 6 11.47 -3.20 9.73
C LEU A 6 10.18 -3.91 9.28
N ASP A 7 10.37 -5.11 8.77
CA ASP A 7 9.30 -5.98 8.27
C ASP A 7 8.50 -6.58 9.44
N ALA A 8 7.18 -6.56 9.33
CA ALA A 8 6.23 -7.14 10.31
C ALA A 8 6.57 -6.81 11.78
N VAL A 9 7.18 -5.66 12.03
CA VAL A 9 7.70 -5.28 13.35
C VAL A 9 6.60 -5.15 14.42
N GLY A 10 5.34 -5.03 14.01
CA GLY A 10 4.20 -4.96 14.92
C GLY A 10 4.16 -6.11 15.92
N TYR A 11 4.69 -7.27 15.55
CA TYR A 11 4.80 -8.47 16.38
C TYR A 11 6.23 -8.71 16.92
N GLY A 12 7.09 -7.71 16.93
CA GLY A 12 8.50 -7.82 17.29
C GLY A 12 8.75 -8.24 18.74
N ALA A 13 7.80 -7.98 19.66
CA ALA A 13 7.90 -8.42 21.04
C ALA A 13 6.63 -9.21 21.43
N LYS A 14 6.84 -10.48 21.79
CA LYS A 14 5.76 -11.34 22.25
C LYS A 14 5.51 -11.13 23.76
N GLU A 15 4.24 -11.12 24.15
CA GLU A 15 3.81 -10.97 25.54
C GLU A 15 2.57 -11.80 25.82
N ALA A 16 2.67 -12.76 26.74
CA ALA A 16 1.57 -13.62 27.10
C ALA A 16 0.36 -12.82 27.63
N GLY A 17 -0.85 -13.21 27.25
CA GLY A 17 -2.09 -12.54 27.63
C GLY A 17 -2.41 -11.27 26.83
N THR A 18 -1.65 -10.98 25.75
CA THR A 18 -1.91 -9.86 24.85
C THR A 18 -2.10 -10.34 23.41
N SER A 19 -2.54 -9.45 22.50
CA SER A 19 -2.55 -9.70 21.05
C SER A 19 -1.16 -9.84 20.45
N CYS A 20 -0.09 -9.54 21.21
CA CYS A 20 1.29 -9.42 20.74
C CYS A 20 1.51 -8.34 19.66
N PHE A 21 0.46 -7.61 19.26
CA PHE A 21 0.54 -6.59 18.23
C PHE A 21 0.76 -5.20 18.84
N MET A 22 1.83 -4.52 18.42
CA MET A 22 2.20 -3.15 18.86
C MET A 22 2.12 -2.95 20.37
N THR A 23 2.61 -3.93 21.13
CA THR A 23 2.69 -3.86 22.59
C THR A 23 3.66 -2.77 23.04
N PRO A 24 3.61 -2.30 24.32
CA PRO A 24 4.60 -1.37 24.87
C PRO A 24 6.05 -1.87 24.72
N LYS A 25 6.25 -3.20 24.74
CA LYS A 25 7.59 -3.79 24.50
C LYS A 25 8.04 -3.65 23.06
N THR A 26 7.11 -3.79 22.09
CA THR A 26 7.38 -3.55 20.67
C THR A 26 7.79 -2.10 20.44
N PHE A 27 7.07 -1.12 21.02
CA PHE A 27 7.46 0.29 20.93
C PHE A 27 8.84 0.57 21.54
N LYS A 28 9.18 -0.07 22.69
CA LYS A 28 10.53 0.06 23.27
C LYS A 28 11.61 -0.51 22.34
N LEU A 29 11.33 -1.63 21.67
CA LEU A 29 12.25 -2.21 20.67
C LEU A 29 12.47 -1.23 19.51
N ILE A 30 11.39 -0.69 18.94
CA ILE A 30 11.45 0.28 17.85
C ILE A 30 12.23 1.53 18.29
N SER A 31 11.95 2.07 19.48
CA SER A 31 12.67 3.24 20.01
C SER A 31 14.18 3.00 20.10
N ARG A 32 14.60 1.83 20.58
CA ARG A 32 16.03 1.48 20.68
C ARG A 32 16.68 1.36 19.29
N LEU A 33 15.98 0.75 18.32
CA LEU A 33 16.46 0.67 16.94
C LEU A 33 16.57 2.06 16.31
N ARG A 34 15.59 2.93 16.59
CA ARG A 34 15.60 4.32 16.16
C ARG A 34 16.78 5.09 16.72
N GLU A 35 17.05 4.99 18.02
CA GLU A 35 18.21 5.64 18.66
C GLU A 35 19.53 5.21 18.00
N GLU A 36 19.68 3.91 17.70
CA GLU A 36 20.84 3.40 16.99
C GLU A 36 20.88 3.84 15.51
N GLY A 37 19.74 4.00 14.89
CA GLY A 37 19.61 4.56 13.53
C GLY A 37 20.08 6.01 13.48
N VAL A 38 19.57 6.85 14.38
CA VAL A 38 19.90 8.28 14.45
C VAL A 38 21.41 8.49 14.60
N LYS A 39 22.10 7.70 15.44
CA LYS A 39 23.57 7.77 15.58
C LYS A 39 24.33 7.52 14.26
N ARG A 40 23.68 6.91 13.28
CA ARG A 40 24.23 6.54 11.96
C ARG A 40 23.64 7.33 10.81
N GLY A 41 22.81 8.34 11.10
CA GLY A 41 22.11 9.13 10.07
C GLY A 41 21.05 8.32 9.31
N LEU A 42 20.43 7.33 9.95
CA LEU A 42 19.41 6.47 9.35
C LEU A 42 18.04 6.76 9.96
N GLU A 43 17.01 6.69 9.13
CA GLU A 43 15.61 6.71 9.54
C GLU A 43 15.05 5.26 9.54
N ILE A 44 14.15 4.98 10.47
CA ILE A 44 13.47 3.68 10.58
C ILE A 44 12.09 3.78 9.94
N LEU A 45 11.87 2.96 8.92
CA LEU A 45 10.57 2.76 8.29
C LEU A 45 9.95 1.46 8.80
N ILE A 46 8.78 1.55 9.41
CA ILE A 46 8.08 0.36 9.90
C ILE A 46 6.98 -0.06 8.93
N GLU A 47 6.83 -1.37 8.79
CA GLU A 47 5.75 -1.99 8.04
C GLU A 47 4.73 -2.56 9.03
N VAL A 48 3.52 -1.96 9.03
CA VAL A 48 2.41 -2.34 9.90
C VAL A 48 1.09 -2.06 9.19
N HIS A 49 0.29 -3.11 8.99
CA HIS A 49 -1.11 -3.00 8.59
C HIS A 49 -1.99 -2.91 9.84
N SER A 50 -2.90 -1.96 9.89
CA SER A 50 -3.78 -1.77 11.03
C SER A 50 -4.94 -0.85 10.72
N TYR A 51 -5.96 -0.87 11.57
CA TYR A 51 -7.03 0.13 11.62
C TYR A 51 -6.47 1.56 11.52
N TYR A 52 -7.06 2.41 10.69
CA TYR A 52 -6.47 3.69 10.29
C TYR A 52 -6.10 4.62 11.46
N LYS A 53 -6.93 4.71 12.53
CA LYS A 53 -6.58 5.53 13.71
C LYS A 53 -5.38 4.97 14.46
N LYS A 54 -5.21 3.65 14.45
CA LYS A 54 -4.04 2.99 15.01
C LYS A 54 -2.79 3.29 14.19
N GLN A 55 -2.90 3.33 12.87
CA GLN A 55 -1.80 3.77 12.00
C GLN A 55 -1.36 5.20 12.33
N VAL A 56 -2.31 6.13 12.49
CA VAL A 56 -2.00 7.53 12.89
C VAL A 56 -1.32 7.58 14.26
N GLU A 57 -1.80 6.81 15.25
CA GLU A 57 -1.17 6.70 16.57
C GLU A 57 0.26 6.17 16.45
N ILE A 58 0.47 5.09 15.69
CA ILE A 58 1.80 4.49 15.50
C ILE A 58 2.74 5.48 14.81
N ALA A 59 2.29 6.17 13.77
CA ALA A 59 3.06 7.15 13.02
C ALA A 59 3.61 8.27 13.92
N SER A 60 2.86 8.68 14.93
CA SER A 60 3.31 9.72 15.89
C SER A 60 4.51 9.29 16.77
N LYS A 61 4.83 7.99 16.80
CA LYS A 61 5.85 7.40 17.68
C LYS A 61 7.08 6.87 16.93
N VAL A 62 7.11 6.97 15.59
CA VAL A 62 8.17 6.40 14.74
C VAL A 62 8.65 7.41 13.71
N ASP A 63 9.78 7.13 13.02
CA ASP A 63 10.29 8.05 12.00
C ASP A 63 9.44 8.03 10.75
N ARG A 64 9.11 6.84 10.25
CA ARG A 64 8.32 6.63 9.02
C ARG A 64 7.40 5.43 9.14
N VAL A 65 6.24 5.54 8.51
CA VAL A 65 5.27 4.44 8.31
C VAL A 65 4.87 4.35 6.83
N TYR A 66 4.37 3.20 6.41
CA TYR A 66 3.67 3.13 5.14
C TYR A 66 2.26 3.71 5.25
N ASP A 67 1.78 4.33 4.18
CA ASP A 67 0.38 4.71 4.02
C ASP A 67 -0.36 3.57 3.30
N PHE A 68 -0.81 2.58 4.06
CA PHE A 68 -1.54 1.45 3.52
C PHE A 68 -3.05 1.69 3.36
N ALA A 69 -3.58 2.79 3.89
CA ALA A 69 -4.97 3.16 3.65
C ALA A 69 -5.17 3.80 2.26
N LEU A 70 -4.15 4.48 1.73
CA LEU A 70 -4.25 5.18 0.45
C LEU A 70 -4.59 4.27 -0.74
N PRO A 71 -3.93 3.09 -0.95
CA PRO A 71 -4.22 2.25 -2.11
C PRO A 71 -5.69 1.83 -2.21
N PRO A 72 -6.30 1.20 -1.19
CA PRO A 72 -7.69 0.78 -1.28
C PRO A 72 -8.68 1.95 -1.32
N LEU A 73 -8.38 3.09 -0.69
CA LEU A 73 -9.23 4.29 -0.77
C LEU A 73 -9.29 4.86 -2.19
N LEU A 74 -8.16 4.89 -2.90
CA LEU A 74 -8.15 5.36 -4.29
C LEU A 74 -8.89 4.38 -5.22
N LEU A 75 -8.75 3.07 -5.01
CA LEU A 75 -9.56 2.09 -5.74
C LEU A 75 -11.05 2.30 -5.46
N HIS A 76 -11.43 2.44 -4.20
CA HIS A 76 -12.81 2.71 -3.81
C HIS A 76 -13.36 3.95 -4.52
N SER A 77 -12.64 5.06 -4.47
CA SER A 77 -13.07 6.31 -5.12
C SER A 77 -13.17 6.18 -6.64
N LEU A 78 -12.23 5.49 -7.28
CA LEU A 78 -12.25 5.28 -8.74
C LEU A 78 -13.38 4.33 -9.18
N PHE A 79 -13.81 3.40 -8.32
CA PHE A 79 -14.87 2.45 -8.63
C PHE A 79 -16.27 3.01 -8.35
N THR A 80 -16.41 3.81 -7.30
CA THR A 80 -17.73 4.31 -6.83
C THR A 80 -18.01 5.76 -7.22
N GLY A 81 -16.97 6.56 -7.52
CA GLY A 81 -17.08 8.00 -7.68
C GLY A 81 -17.12 8.77 -6.37
N HIS A 82 -17.11 8.09 -5.20
CA HIS A 82 -17.13 8.73 -3.89
C HIS A 82 -15.70 9.10 -3.46
N VAL A 83 -15.44 10.39 -3.33
CA VAL A 83 -14.10 10.92 -2.99
C VAL A 83 -13.97 11.34 -1.52
N GLU A 84 -15.07 11.42 -0.79
CA GLU A 84 -15.10 11.87 0.59
C GLU A 84 -14.19 11.07 1.53
N PRO A 85 -14.10 9.71 1.42
CA PRO A 85 -13.18 8.93 2.26
C PRO A 85 -11.71 9.28 2.00
N VAL A 86 -11.31 9.50 0.74
CA VAL A 86 -9.93 9.94 0.39
C VAL A 86 -9.68 11.35 0.91
N ALA A 87 -10.64 12.28 0.73
CA ALA A 87 -10.50 13.64 1.21
C ALA A 87 -10.33 13.66 2.74
N HIS A 88 -11.18 12.93 3.46
CA HIS A 88 -11.04 12.81 4.91
C HIS A 88 -9.71 12.18 5.34
N TRP A 89 -9.27 11.13 4.64
CA TRP A 89 -7.95 10.54 4.92
C TRP A 89 -6.82 11.55 4.71
N THR A 90 -6.90 12.36 3.65
CA THR A 90 -5.89 13.38 3.36
C THR A 90 -5.73 14.40 4.48
N GLU A 91 -6.81 14.73 5.20
CA GLU A 91 -6.78 15.65 6.34
C GLU A 91 -6.12 15.06 7.59
N ILE A 92 -6.31 13.76 7.84
CA ILE A 92 -5.92 13.12 9.11
C ILE A 92 -4.70 12.20 9.00
N ARG A 93 -4.25 11.88 7.79
CA ARG A 93 -3.14 10.96 7.56
C ARG A 93 -1.80 11.50 8.08
N PRO A 94 -0.86 10.60 8.42
CA PRO A 94 0.47 11.04 8.87
C PRO A 94 1.28 11.67 7.73
N ASN A 95 1.94 12.81 8.01
CA ASN A 95 2.85 13.45 7.06
C ASN A 95 4.21 12.74 6.92
N ASN A 96 4.60 11.93 7.91
CA ASN A 96 5.81 11.11 7.87
C ASN A 96 5.61 9.76 7.17
N ALA A 97 4.60 9.66 6.32
CA ALA A 97 4.28 8.44 5.59
C ALA A 97 5.15 8.25 4.34
N VAL A 98 5.38 6.99 4.01
CA VAL A 98 5.79 6.53 2.68
C VAL A 98 4.53 6.14 1.93
N THR A 99 4.17 6.92 0.90
CA THR A 99 2.96 6.67 0.10
C THR A 99 3.24 5.57 -0.91
N VAL A 100 2.36 4.57 -0.96
CA VAL A 100 2.43 3.45 -1.90
C VAL A 100 1.07 3.26 -2.58
N LEU A 101 1.04 2.63 -3.75
CA LEU A 101 -0.16 2.00 -4.32
C LEU A 101 0.00 0.49 -4.38
N ASP A 102 1.22 0.04 -4.59
CA ASP A 102 1.61 -1.35 -4.70
C ASP A 102 2.91 -1.63 -3.96
N THR A 103 3.07 -2.85 -3.54
CA THR A 103 4.28 -3.40 -2.95
C THR A 103 4.50 -4.82 -3.50
N HIS A 104 5.47 -5.56 -2.95
CA HIS A 104 5.67 -6.99 -3.23
C HIS A 104 4.60 -7.90 -2.59
N ASP A 105 3.73 -7.33 -1.75
CA ASP A 105 2.57 -7.98 -1.14
C ASP A 105 1.28 -7.64 -1.89
N GLY A 106 0.15 -8.17 -1.43
CA GLY A 106 -1.16 -7.82 -1.99
C GLY A 106 -1.60 -6.39 -1.63
N ILE A 107 -2.74 -6.00 -2.17
CA ILE A 107 -3.39 -4.72 -1.85
C ILE A 107 -4.10 -4.89 -0.51
N GLY A 108 -3.66 -4.17 0.53
CA GLY A 108 -4.30 -4.19 1.85
C GLY A 108 -5.71 -3.59 1.78
N VAL A 109 -6.66 -4.22 2.44
CA VAL A 109 -8.06 -3.75 2.49
C VAL A 109 -8.57 -3.53 3.91
N ILE A 110 -7.94 -4.17 4.90
CA ILE A 110 -8.30 -3.98 6.31
C ILE A 110 -8.01 -2.56 6.82
N ASP A 111 -7.07 -1.88 6.19
CA ASP A 111 -6.59 -0.56 6.62
C ASP A 111 -7.66 0.53 6.52
N ILE A 112 -8.72 0.30 5.74
CA ILE A 112 -9.83 1.24 5.53
C ILE A 112 -11.15 0.78 6.17
N GLY A 113 -11.25 -0.49 6.57
CA GLY A 113 -12.43 -1.07 7.23
C GLY A 113 -12.48 -0.82 8.73
N SER A 114 -13.47 -1.40 9.38
CA SER A 114 -13.63 -1.39 10.85
C SER A 114 -12.44 -2.08 11.53
N ASP A 115 -12.17 -1.69 12.79
CA ASP A 115 -11.12 -2.32 13.59
C ASP A 115 -11.36 -3.83 13.74
N GLN A 116 -10.34 -4.64 13.51
CA GLN A 116 -10.44 -6.12 13.55
C GLN A 116 -10.69 -6.65 14.96
N LEU A 117 -10.24 -5.92 15.99
CA LEU A 117 -10.39 -6.29 17.39
C LEU A 117 -11.68 -5.73 18.02
N ASP A 118 -12.15 -4.60 17.52
CA ASP A 118 -13.38 -3.94 17.97
C ASP A 118 -14.18 -3.40 16.77
N ARG A 119 -15.08 -4.21 16.24
CA ARG A 119 -15.93 -3.88 15.09
C ARG A 119 -16.88 -2.70 15.31
N SER A 120 -17.05 -2.22 16.54
CA SER A 120 -17.79 -0.99 16.82
C SER A 120 -17.05 0.27 16.34
N LEU A 121 -15.74 0.20 16.22
CA LEU A 121 -14.88 1.26 15.68
C LEU A 121 -14.92 1.23 14.15
N LYS A 122 -15.67 2.16 13.58
CA LYS A 122 -15.92 2.23 12.14
C LYS A 122 -14.68 2.65 11.35
N GLY A 123 -14.53 2.06 10.16
CA GLY A 123 -13.49 2.37 9.20
C GLY A 123 -13.66 3.72 8.50
N LEU A 124 -12.77 3.98 7.55
CA LEU A 124 -12.88 5.12 6.62
C LEU A 124 -14.01 4.93 5.61
N VAL A 125 -14.36 3.67 5.34
CA VAL A 125 -15.52 3.26 4.55
C VAL A 125 -16.33 2.20 5.31
N PRO A 126 -17.62 2.00 4.99
CA PRO A 126 -18.40 0.88 5.52
C PRO A 126 -17.78 -0.49 5.16
N ASP A 127 -17.94 -1.49 6.02
CA ASP A 127 -17.42 -2.83 5.75
C ASP A 127 -18.02 -3.45 4.47
N GLU A 128 -19.28 -3.13 4.12
CA GLU A 128 -19.91 -3.51 2.85
C GLU A 128 -19.16 -2.94 1.64
N ASP A 129 -18.66 -1.71 1.74
CA ASP A 129 -17.87 -1.10 0.66
C ASP A 129 -16.50 -1.78 0.51
N VAL A 130 -15.91 -2.29 1.60
CA VAL A 130 -14.70 -3.10 1.53
C VAL A 130 -14.97 -4.42 0.78
N ASP A 131 -16.08 -5.10 1.06
CA ASP A 131 -16.49 -6.32 0.35
C ASP A 131 -16.74 -6.03 -1.14
N ASN A 132 -17.43 -4.93 -1.46
CA ASN A 132 -17.69 -4.50 -2.83
C ASN A 132 -16.39 -4.14 -3.57
N LEU A 133 -15.44 -3.49 -2.89
CA LEU A 133 -14.11 -3.19 -3.42
C LEU A 133 -13.37 -4.49 -3.83
N VAL A 134 -13.32 -5.47 -2.94
CA VAL A 134 -12.69 -6.77 -3.20
C VAL A 134 -13.34 -7.47 -4.40
N ASN A 135 -14.67 -7.54 -4.43
CA ASN A 135 -15.42 -8.12 -5.54
C ASN A 135 -15.14 -7.39 -6.86
N THR A 136 -15.06 -6.06 -6.84
CA THR A 136 -14.75 -5.27 -8.03
C THR A 136 -13.34 -5.56 -8.55
N ILE A 137 -12.34 -5.72 -7.67
CA ILE A 137 -10.99 -6.14 -8.07
C ILE A 137 -11.04 -7.52 -8.74
N HIS A 138 -11.79 -8.47 -8.19
CA HIS A 138 -11.93 -9.79 -8.78
C HIS A 138 -12.58 -9.75 -10.15
N VAL A 139 -13.61 -8.93 -10.35
CA VAL A 139 -14.26 -8.72 -11.65
C VAL A 139 -13.30 -8.06 -12.66
N ASN A 140 -12.62 -6.99 -12.27
CA ASN A 140 -11.68 -6.26 -13.12
C ASN A 140 -10.50 -7.10 -13.59
N THR A 141 -10.10 -8.09 -12.79
CA THR A 141 -9.01 -9.03 -13.09
C THR A 141 -9.53 -10.34 -13.73
N HIS A 142 -10.80 -10.41 -14.12
CA HIS A 142 -11.42 -11.62 -14.69
C HIS A 142 -11.22 -12.88 -13.83
N GLY A 143 -11.22 -12.71 -12.51
CA GLY A 143 -11.03 -13.81 -11.54
C GLY A 143 -9.57 -14.17 -11.23
N GLU A 144 -8.58 -13.55 -11.89
CA GLU A 144 -7.15 -13.83 -11.63
C GLU A 144 -6.76 -13.54 -10.17
N SER A 145 -7.17 -12.40 -9.64
CA SER A 145 -6.91 -12.04 -8.24
C SER A 145 -7.60 -12.99 -7.24
N GLN A 146 -8.78 -13.50 -7.58
CA GLN A 146 -9.48 -14.50 -6.77
C GLN A 146 -8.71 -15.83 -6.76
N ALA A 147 -8.19 -16.27 -7.91
CA ALA A 147 -7.37 -17.46 -8.01
C ALA A 147 -6.07 -17.33 -7.21
N ALA A 148 -5.45 -16.15 -7.17
CA ALA A 148 -4.22 -15.87 -6.43
C ALA A 148 -4.44 -15.69 -4.93
N THR A 149 -5.59 -15.12 -4.54
CA THR A 149 -5.92 -14.91 -3.12
C THR A 149 -6.37 -16.22 -2.46
N GLY A 150 -7.02 -17.12 -3.23
CA GLY A 150 -7.39 -18.47 -2.83
C GLY A 150 -8.59 -18.54 -1.89
N ALA A 151 -9.12 -19.76 -1.71
CA ALA A 151 -10.22 -20.05 -0.77
C ALA A 151 -9.79 -19.92 0.70
N ALA A 152 -8.49 -19.87 0.99
CA ALA A 152 -7.94 -19.61 2.32
C ALA A 152 -8.06 -18.14 2.75
N ALA A 153 -8.38 -17.24 1.82
CA ALA A 153 -8.90 -15.94 2.16
C ALA A 153 -10.36 -16.09 2.58
N SER A 154 -10.58 -16.69 3.75
CA SER A 154 -11.88 -16.56 4.39
C SER A 154 -12.16 -15.07 4.59
N ASN A 155 -13.41 -14.65 4.46
CA ASN A 155 -13.81 -13.25 4.65
C ASN A 155 -13.38 -12.64 5.99
N LEU A 156 -12.95 -13.46 6.94
CA LEU A 156 -12.44 -13.06 8.26
C LEU A 156 -10.92 -12.76 8.25
N ASP A 157 -10.18 -13.33 7.30
CA ASP A 157 -8.72 -13.27 7.25
C ASP A 157 -8.20 -12.55 6.00
N LEU A 158 -9.08 -12.05 5.12
CA LEU A 158 -8.69 -11.31 3.93
C LEU A 158 -8.22 -9.91 4.33
N TYR A 159 -6.95 -9.78 4.61
CA TYR A 159 -6.36 -8.49 4.83
C TYR A 159 -5.73 -7.89 3.55
N GLN A 160 -5.47 -8.71 2.53
CA GLN A 160 -4.88 -8.32 1.25
C GLN A 160 -5.51 -9.07 0.08
N VAL A 161 -5.66 -8.39 -1.06
CA VAL A 161 -6.01 -8.98 -2.35
C VAL A 161 -4.75 -9.10 -3.19
N ASN A 162 -4.41 -10.32 -3.63
CA ASN A 162 -3.24 -10.56 -4.48
C ASN A 162 -3.54 -10.14 -5.93
N SER A 163 -2.97 -9.05 -6.36
CA SER A 163 -3.07 -8.49 -7.72
C SER A 163 -2.06 -7.39 -7.91
N THR A 164 -1.66 -7.12 -9.14
CA THR A 164 -1.02 -5.83 -9.45
C THR A 164 -2.06 -4.72 -9.36
N TYR A 165 -1.63 -3.52 -8.95
CA TYR A 165 -2.54 -2.38 -8.84
C TYR A 165 -3.12 -1.96 -10.20
N TYR A 166 -2.33 -2.09 -11.27
CA TYR A 166 -2.76 -1.81 -12.63
C TYR A 166 -3.84 -2.78 -13.10
N SER A 167 -3.70 -4.09 -12.81
CA SER A 167 -4.75 -5.08 -13.14
C SER A 167 -6.00 -4.89 -12.28
N ALA A 168 -5.86 -4.52 -11.00
CA ALA A 168 -7.00 -4.21 -10.13
C ALA A 168 -7.87 -3.07 -10.70
N LEU A 169 -7.26 -2.13 -11.41
CA LEU A 169 -7.95 -1.05 -12.14
C LEU A 169 -8.47 -1.48 -13.54
N GLY A 170 -8.49 -2.77 -13.86
CA GLY A 170 -8.90 -3.27 -15.18
C GLY A 170 -7.94 -2.85 -16.30
N CYS A 171 -6.68 -2.62 -15.99
CA CYS A 171 -5.65 -2.12 -16.92
C CYS A 171 -6.04 -0.76 -17.57
N ASN A 172 -6.78 0.07 -16.87
CA ASN A 172 -7.17 1.40 -17.32
C ASN A 172 -6.05 2.41 -17.11
N ASP A 173 -5.41 2.87 -18.18
CA ASP A 173 -4.29 3.81 -18.14
C ASP A 173 -4.65 5.13 -17.44
N GLN A 174 -5.83 5.68 -17.67
CA GLN A 174 -6.26 6.97 -17.12
C GLN A 174 -6.47 6.86 -15.61
N HIS A 175 -7.17 5.84 -15.14
CA HIS A 175 -7.36 5.58 -13.70
C HIS A 175 -6.01 5.34 -13.01
N TYR A 176 -5.10 4.60 -13.67
CA TYR A 176 -3.79 4.32 -13.10
C TYR A 176 -2.94 5.59 -12.98
N ILE A 177 -2.91 6.44 -14.00
CA ILE A 177 -2.19 7.72 -13.97
C ILE A 177 -2.80 8.65 -12.91
N ALA A 178 -4.14 8.72 -12.80
CA ALA A 178 -4.81 9.52 -11.78
C ALA A 178 -4.45 9.06 -10.36
N ALA A 179 -4.50 7.76 -10.08
CA ALA A 179 -4.10 7.21 -8.78
C ALA A 179 -2.64 7.52 -8.44
N ARG A 180 -1.72 7.38 -9.41
CA ARG A 180 -0.30 7.72 -9.23
C ARG A 180 -0.07 9.22 -9.02
N ALA A 181 -0.84 10.07 -9.71
CA ALA A 181 -0.78 11.51 -9.49
C ALA A 181 -1.15 11.84 -8.04
N VAL A 182 -2.26 11.31 -7.52
CA VAL A 182 -2.63 11.52 -6.11
C VAL A 182 -1.52 11.03 -5.17
N GLN A 183 -0.98 9.80 -5.38
CA GLN A 183 0.14 9.28 -4.58
C GLN A 183 1.34 10.23 -4.57
N PHE A 184 1.70 10.79 -5.72
CA PHE A 184 2.90 11.65 -5.85
C PHE A 184 2.70 13.05 -5.28
N PHE A 185 1.47 13.55 -5.28
CA PHE A 185 1.16 14.91 -4.81
C PHE A 185 0.85 14.98 -3.31
N LEU A 186 0.53 13.86 -2.66
CA LEU A 186 0.33 13.82 -1.21
C LEU A 186 1.64 14.01 -0.43
N PRO A 187 1.57 14.57 0.80
CA PRO A 187 2.73 14.68 1.68
C PRO A 187 3.37 13.32 1.98
N GLY A 188 4.69 13.32 2.11
CA GLY A 188 5.46 12.11 2.40
C GLY A 188 6.41 11.72 1.27
N VAL A 189 6.91 10.50 1.34
CA VAL A 189 7.86 9.96 0.35
C VAL A 189 7.14 8.96 -0.55
N PRO A 190 6.91 9.26 -1.83
CA PRO A 190 6.30 8.29 -2.73
C PRO A 190 7.28 7.16 -3.06
N GLN A 191 6.85 5.93 -2.82
CA GLN A 191 7.55 4.71 -3.21
C GLN A 191 6.77 4.02 -4.33
N VAL A 192 7.43 3.73 -5.43
CA VAL A 192 6.85 2.99 -6.55
C VAL A 192 7.50 1.62 -6.64
N TYR A 193 6.69 0.58 -6.57
CA TYR A 193 7.13 -0.80 -6.73
C TYR A 193 7.50 -1.06 -8.20
N TYR A 194 8.51 -1.89 -8.47
CA TYR A 194 9.06 -2.05 -9.81
C TYR A 194 8.02 -2.55 -10.84
N VAL A 195 7.12 -3.46 -10.43
CA VAL A 195 6.03 -3.91 -11.32
C VAL A 195 5.11 -2.74 -11.64
N GLY A 196 4.77 -1.93 -10.64
CA GLY A 196 3.93 -0.75 -10.84
C GLY A 196 4.62 0.35 -11.66
N ALA A 197 5.94 0.53 -11.54
CA ALA A 197 6.68 1.48 -12.37
C ALA A 197 6.52 1.20 -13.88
N LEU A 198 6.31 -0.07 -14.24
CA LEU A 198 6.08 -0.51 -15.61
C LEU A 198 4.60 -0.73 -15.95
N ALA A 199 3.67 -0.32 -15.08
CA ALA A 199 2.24 -0.63 -15.22
C ALA A 199 2.03 -2.12 -15.55
N GLY A 200 2.69 -2.99 -14.76
CA GLY A 200 2.71 -4.43 -14.97
C GLY A 200 1.36 -5.07 -14.67
N LYS A 201 1.02 -6.08 -15.48
CA LYS A 201 -0.18 -6.91 -15.30
C LYS A 201 0.11 -8.08 -14.36
N ASN A 202 -0.96 -8.73 -13.93
CA ASN A 202 -0.90 -9.99 -13.20
C ASN A 202 -0.12 -11.05 -13.99
N ASP A 203 0.80 -11.75 -13.30
CA ASP A 203 1.58 -12.84 -13.87
C ASP A 203 0.97 -14.20 -13.48
N MET A 204 0.02 -14.65 -14.29
CA MET A 204 -0.65 -15.93 -14.10
C MET A 204 0.23 -17.14 -14.43
N GLU A 205 1.27 -16.96 -15.24
CA GLU A 205 2.25 -18.02 -15.53
C GLU A 205 3.11 -18.29 -14.29
N LEU A 206 3.67 -17.23 -13.69
CA LEU A 206 4.46 -17.34 -12.48
C LEU A 206 3.60 -17.89 -11.32
N LEU A 207 2.38 -17.41 -11.15
CA LEU A 207 1.44 -17.93 -10.16
C LEU A 207 1.24 -19.45 -10.28
N ARG A 208 0.96 -19.95 -11.50
CA ARG A 208 0.78 -21.40 -11.74
C ARG A 208 2.06 -22.19 -11.47
N LYS A 209 3.21 -21.63 -11.81
CA LYS A 209 4.51 -22.27 -11.64
C LYS A 209 4.90 -22.42 -10.17
N THR A 210 4.64 -21.41 -9.35
CA THR A 210 5.08 -21.36 -7.95
C THR A 210 4.02 -21.80 -6.96
N ASN A 211 2.76 -21.74 -7.36
CA ASN A 211 1.58 -21.90 -6.47
C ASN A 211 1.62 -20.97 -5.23
N ASN A 212 2.28 -19.81 -5.37
CA ASN A 212 2.36 -18.77 -4.36
C ASN A 212 1.53 -17.57 -4.80
N GLY A 213 0.43 -17.28 -4.11
CA GLY A 213 -0.53 -16.24 -4.49
C GLY A 213 0.09 -14.85 -4.70
N ARG A 214 1.13 -14.50 -3.93
CA ARG A 214 1.81 -13.20 -4.07
C ARG A 214 2.63 -13.08 -5.35
N ASP A 215 3.00 -14.20 -5.98
CA ASP A 215 3.82 -14.17 -7.19
C ASP A 215 3.06 -13.63 -8.41
N ILE A 216 1.74 -13.52 -8.34
CA ILE A 216 0.92 -12.85 -9.36
C ILE A 216 1.36 -11.41 -9.64
N ASN A 217 1.93 -10.72 -8.63
CA ASN A 217 2.42 -9.34 -8.75
C ASN A 217 3.95 -9.20 -8.65
N ARG A 218 4.71 -10.30 -8.89
CA ARG A 218 6.17 -10.35 -8.76
C ARG A 218 6.87 -10.77 -10.05
N HIS A 219 6.37 -10.31 -11.19
CA HIS A 219 6.93 -10.67 -12.49
C HIS A 219 8.44 -10.37 -12.55
N TYR A 220 9.21 -11.29 -13.12
CA TYR A 220 10.65 -11.15 -13.36
C TYR A 220 10.89 -10.61 -14.77
N TYR A 221 11.13 -9.31 -14.88
CA TYR A 221 11.36 -8.66 -16.17
C TYR A 221 12.76 -8.96 -16.72
N SER A 222 12.85 -9.39 -17.96
CA SER A 222 14.07 -9.30 -18.76
C SER A 222 14.35 -7.86 -19.19
N THR A 223 15.59 -7.56 -19.56
CA THR A 223 15.96 -6.22 -20.07
C THR A 223 15.13 -5.85 -21.31
N ALA A 224 14.88 -6.81 -22.20
CA ALA A 224 14.08 -6.58 -23.40
C ALA A 224 12.61 -6.20 -23.05
N GLU A 225 12.01 -6.87 -22.07
CA GLU A 225 10.66 -6.53 -21.59
C GLU A 225 10.63 -5.14 -20.95
N ILE A 226 11.66 -4.76 -20.19
CA ILE A 226 11.77 -3.41 -19.62
C ILE A 226 11.80 -2.38 -20.75
N ASP A 227 12.64 -2.57 -21.76
CA ASP A 227 12.78 -1.67 -22.90
C ASP A 227 11.45 -1.51 -23.67
N GLU A 228 10.69 -2.57 -23.83
CA GLU A 228 9.37 -2.51 -24.47
C GLU A 228 8.33 -1.79 -23.58
N ASN A 229 8.30 -2.10 -22.27
CA ASN A 229 7.38 -1.44 -21.36
C ASN A 229 7.65 0.07 -21.24
N LEU A 230 8.90 0.51 -21.29
CA LEU A 230 9.27 1.93 -21.28
C LEU A 230 8.72 2.71 -22.48
N LYS A 231 8.35 2.05 -23.56
CA LYS A 231 7.74 2.68 -24.74
C LYS A 231 6.24 2.95 -24.58
N ARG A 232 5.58 2.26 -23.64
CA ARG A 232 4.13 2.37 -23.42
C ARG A 232 3.74 3.79 -22.96
N PRO A 233 2.65 4.38 -23.49
CA PRO A 233 2.20 5.72 -23.11
C PRO A 233 2.00 5.89 -21.59
N VAL A 234 1.38 4.92 -20.93
CA VAL A 234 1.15 4.94 -19.49
C VAL A 234 2.47 5.02 -18.71
N VAL A 235 3.47 4.25 -19.08
CA VAL A 235 4.78 4.23 -18.41
C VAL A 235 5.53 5.55 -18.64
N LYS A 236 5.45 6.11 -19.85
CA LYS A 236 6.00 7.45 -20.14
C LYS A 236 5.32 8.53 -19.30
N ALA A 237 4.00 8.46 -19.13
CA ALA A 237 3.25 9.39 -18.28
C ALA A 237 3.67 9.28 -16.81
N LEU A 238 3.85 8.06 -16.29
CA LEU A 238 4.34 7.84 -14.92
C LEU A 238 5.75 8.42 -14.71
N ASN A 239 6.65 8.18 -15.66
CA ASN A 239 8.00 8.73 -15.60
C ASN A 239 7.98 10.27 -15.65
N ALA A 240 7.10 10.87 -16.46
CA ALA A 240 6.92 12.31 -16.50
C ALA A 240 6.40 12.88 -15.17
N LEU A 241 5.42 12.21 -14.54
CA LEU A 241 4.93 12.59 -13.20
C LEU A 241 6.03 12.49 -12.13
N ALA A 242 6.80 11.41 -12.13
CA ALA A 242 7.90 11.22 -11.18
C ALA A 242 8.98 12.30 -11.36
N LYS A 243 9.35 12.60 -12.60
CA LYS A 243 10.29 13.67 -12.94
C LYS A 243 9.77 15.02 -12.47
N PHE A 244 8.53 15.38 -12.84
CA PHE A 244 7.87 16.62 -12.42
C PHE A 244 7.90 16.78 -10.89
N ARG A 245 7.51 15.74 -10.15
CA ARG A 245 7.55 15.76 -8.68
C ARG A 245 8.95 16.00 -8.12
N ASN A 246 9.99 15.43 -8.74
CA ASN A 246 11.37 15.54 -8.25
C ASN A 246 12.04 16.88 -8.60
N GLU A 247 11.54 17.57 -9.62
CA GLU A 247 12.12 18.82 -10.12
C GLU A 247 11.38 20.07 -9.59
N LEU A 248 10.22 19.92 -8.96
CA LEU A 248 9.42 21.05 -8.52
C LEU A 248 9.62 21.33 -7.02
N ASP A 249 10.17 22.50 -6.70
CA ASP A 249 10.44 22.94 -5.31
C ASP A 249 9.19 23.04 -4.43
N ALA A 250 7.98 23.14 -5.03
CA ALA A 250 6.72 23.18 -4.31
C ALA A 250 6.50 21.96 -3.40
N PHE A 251 7.13 20.82 -3.71
CA PHE A 251 7.03 19.61 -2.89
C PHE A 251 7.89 19.64 -1.61
N ASP A 252 8.76 20.63 -1.46
CA ASP A 252 9.48 20.92 -0.22
C ASP A 252 8.73 21.93 0.67
N GLY A 253 7.55 22.38 0.24
CA GLY A 253 6.69 23.33 0.94
C GLY A 253 5.79 22.73 2.01
N THR A 254 4.90 23.56 2.55
CA THR A 254 3.84 23.14 3.45
C THR A 254 2.63 22.69 2.65
N PHE A 255 2.11 21.52 2.96
CA PHE A 255 0.86 21.02 2.38
C PHE A 255 -0.35 21.68 3.06
N SER A 256 -1.28 22.18 2.28
CA SER A 256 -2.52 22.80 2.74
C SER A 256 -3.70 22.41 1.84
#